data_6eb0a546b59aff36cdaaa194d2ee565b
#
_entry.id   6eb0a546b59aff36cdaaa194d2ee565b
#
_cell.length_a   1.000
_cell.length_b   1.000
_cell.length_c   1.000
_cell.angle_alpha   90.00
_cell.angle_beta   90.00
_cell.angle_gamma   90.00
#
_symmetry.space_group_name_H-M   'P 1'
#
loop_
_entity.id
_entity.type
_entity.pdbx_description
1 polymer ?
#
loop_
_entity_poly.entity_id
_entity_poly.type
_entity_poly.pdbx_seq_one_letter_code
_entity_poly.pdbx_strand_id
1 'polypeptide(L)'
;QTAGDIQRTMSSFYTNIQLAGDTILYRGYENGKSVQYRTSFSPTLFVLSKNKEEYQTLDGRQVSPMKFRNAREARDFIKQYESVENFEVHGYERFVYQYIRQEFPGEVDYNINQMKIYALDIEVQCENGFPNVEEAAEEMLSITIKDMVTKKYYCWAVREFEPPEGVETNIFWTEHEMLNHFIHWWAQNTPDILTGWNVNLYDVP
;
A
#
# COMPACT_ATOMS: atom_id res chain seq x y z
N GLN A 1 5.09 -39.65 5.76
CA GLN A 1 4.09 -38.97 4.92
C GLN A 1 3.30 -38.08 5.86
N THR A 2 3.70 -36.81 5.93
CA THR A 2 3.12 -35.78 6.79
C THR A 2 2.07 -35.02 5.99
N ALA A 3 0.84 -35.04 6.49
CA ALA A 3 -0.28 -34.24 6.02
C ALA A 3 0.00 -32.74 6.34
N GLY A 4 0.56 -32.04 5.38
CA GLY A 4 0.93 -30.62 5.54
C GLY A 4 0.90 -29.82 4.24
N ASP A 5 0.86 -30.49 3.10
CA ASP A 5 0.77 -29.81 1.80
C ASP A 5 -0.69 -29.72 1.34
N ILE A 6 -1.51 -28.98 2.06
CA ILE A 6 -2.78 -28.51 1.52
C ILE A 6 -2.44 -27.39 0.53
N GLN A 7 -2.46 -27.78 -0.75
CA GLN A 7 -2.44 -26.94 -1.92
C GLN A 7 -3.15 -25.60 -1.72
N ARG A 8 -2.37 -24.52 -1.52
CA ARG A 8 -2.84 -23.19 -1.88
C ARG A 8 -2.79 -23.05 -3.41
N THR A 9 -3.70 -23.73 -4.09
CA THR A 9 -3.88 -23.67 -5.56
C THR A 9 -4.93 -22.63 -5.94
N MET A 10 -4.98 -21.50 -5.25
CA MET A 10 -5.74 -20.34 -5.70
C MET A 10 -4.86 -19.12 -5.52
N SER A 11 -4.68 -18.33 -6.58
CA SER A 11 -3.79 -17.18 -6.62
C SER A 11 -4.14 -16.18 -5.51
N SER A 12 -3.27 -16.09 -4.53
CA SER A 12 -3.29 -15.03 -3.55
C SER A 12 -2.12 -14.09 -3.82
N PHE A 13 -2.37 -12.79 -3.81
CA PHE A 13 -1.35 -11.78 -3.93
C PHE A 13 -1.71 -10.54 -3.09
N TYR A 14 -0.70 -9.84 -2.63
CA TYR A 14 -0.91 -8.59 -1.90
C TYR A 14 -0.86 -7.39 -2.85
N THR A 15 -1.64 -6.35 -2.54
CA THR A 15 -1.56 -5.04 -3.22
C THR A 15 -0.88 -4.01 -2.33
N ASN A 16 -1.01 -4.14 -1.00
CA ASN A 16 -0.31 -3.30 -0.04
C ASN A 16 -0.09 -4.05 1.28
N ILE A 17 1.11 -3.91 1.82
CA ILE A 17 1.46 -4.39 3.17
C ILE A 17 2.23 -3.29 3.89
N GLN A 18 1.74 -2.89 5.06
CA GLN A 18 2.37 -1.87 5.89
C GLN A 18 2.50 -2.35 7.33
N LEU A 19 3.53 -1.89 8.02
CA LEU A 19 3.68 -2.08 9.46
C LEU A 19 3.33 -0.75 10.15
N ALA A 20 2.17 -0.73 10.82
CA ALA A 20 1.70 0.38 11.63
C ALA A 20 1.90 0.04 13.12
N GLY A 21 2.93 0.62 13.74
CA GLY A 21 3.35 0.24 15.11
C GLY A 21 3.84 -1.21 15.12
N ASP A 22 3.06 -2.10 15.76
CA ASP A 22 3.34 -3.54 15.90
C ASP A 22 2.39 -4.41 15.06
N THR A 23 1.55 -3.78 14.25
CA THR A 23 0.48 -4.45 13.50
C THR A 23 0.75 -4.36 12.01
N ILE A 24 0.71 -5.49 11.32
CA ILE A 24 0.68 -5.54 9.86
C ILE A 24 -0.73 -5.17 9.38
N LEU A 25 -0.79 -4.21 8.47
CA LEU A 25 -1.97 -3.88 7.69
C LEU A 25 -1.80 -4.54 6.33
N TYR A 26 -2.68 -5.48 6.02
CA TYR A 26 -2.64 -6.25 4.78
C TYR A 26 -3.81 -5.87 3.88
N ARG A 27 -3.53 -5.69 2.60
CA ARG A 27 -4.49 -5.63 1.51
C ARG A 27 -4.03 -6.55 0.39
N GLY A 28 -4.97 -7.23 -0.26
CA GLY A 28 -4.66 -8.11 -1.37
C GLY A 28 -5.88 -8.85 -1.88
N TYR A 29 -5.63 -9.93 -2.59
CA TYR A 29 -6.64 -10.80 -3.14
C TYR A 29 -6.41 -12.24 -2.69
N GLU A 30 -7.47 -12.88 -2.27
CA GLU A 30 -7.50 -14.30 -1.93
C GLU A 30 -8.69 -14.96 -2.63
N ASN A 31 -8.42 -15.98 -3.44
CA ASN A 31 -9.45 -16.68 -4.20
C ASN A 31 -10.30 -15.75 -5.09
N GLY A 32 -9.66 -14.74 -5.70
CA GLY A 32 -10.32 -13.76 -6.57
C GLY A 32 -11.15 -12.69 -5.84
N LYS A 33 -11.11 -12.64 -4.50
CA LYS A 33 -11.81 -11.64 -3.70
C LYS A 33 -10.83 -10.70 -3.03
N SER A 34 -11.11 -9.40 -3.08
CA SER A 34 -10.36 -8.40 -2.31
C SER A 34 -10.52 -8.66 -0.82
N VAL A 35 -9.40 -8.67 -0.09
CA VAL A 35 -9.35 -8.85 1.36
C VAL A 35 -8.52 -7.75 2.01
N GLN A 36 -8.92 -7.38 3.22
CA GLN A 36 -8.18 -6.46 4.07
C GLN A 36 -8.27 -6.94 5.51
N TYR A 37 -7.12 -7.06 6.16
CA TYR A 37 -7.09 -7.43 7.58
C TYR A 37 -5.88 -6.87 8.31
N ARG A 38 -5.90 -7.02 9.64
CA ARG A 38 -4.81 -6.68 10.54
C ARG A 38 -4.31 -7.94 11.20
N THR A 39 -2.99 -8.08 11.29
CA THR A 39 -2.38 -9.23 11.96
C THR A 39 -1.13 -8.81 12.74
N SER A 40 -0.79 -9.59 13.75
CA SER A 40 0.47 -9.42 14.47
C SER A 40 1.61 -10.07 13.71
N PHE A 41 2.82 -9.54 13.90
CA PHE A 41 4.03 -10.11 13.33
C PHE A 41 5.14 -10.18 14.39
N SER A 42 5.86 -11.28 14.40
CA SER A 42 6.98 -11.56 15.31
C SER A 42 8.29 -11.55 14.50
N PRO A 43 9.02 -10.41 14.48
CA PRO A 43 10.25 -10.29 13.71
C PRO A 43 11.35 -11.21 14.24
N THR A 44 12.29 -11.56 13.37
CA THR A 44 13.52 -12.28 13.70
C THR A 44 14.71 -11.40 13.39
N LEU A 45 15.61 -11.21 14.35
CA LEU A 45 16.94 -10.67 14.18
C LEU A 45 17.97 -11.77 14.42
N PHE A 46 19.23 -11.48 14.19
CA PHE A 46 20.29 -12.45 14.34
C PHE A 46 21.45 -11.83 15.12
N VAL A 47 22.08 -12.63 15.95
CA VAL A 47 23.27 -12.24 16.70
C VAL A 47 24.41 -13.23 16.43
N LEU A 48 25.67 -12.79 16.53
CA LEU A 48 26.84 -13.65 16.33
C LEU A 48 26.80 -14.87 17.27
N SER A 49 27.05 -16.05 16.71
CA SER A 49 27.14 -17.29 17.44
C SER A 49 28.56 -17.88 17.34
N LYS A 50 29.00 -18.50 18.45
CA LYS A 50 30.25 -19.29 18.48
C LYS A 50 30.00 -20.76 18.03
N ASN A 51 28.75 -21.14 17.95
CA ASN A 51 28.37 -22.49 17.54
C ASN A 51 28.15 -22.54 16.02
N LYS A 52 28.17 -23.74 15.47
CA LYS A 52 27.73 -23.96 14.10
C LYS A 52 26.21 -23.83 14.03
N GLU A 53 25.73 -22.91 13.22
CA GLU A 53 24.34 -22.59 13.06
C GLU A 53 23.87 -22.83 11.61
N GLU A 54 22.58 -22.80 11.40
CA GLU A 54 21.98 -22.87 10.05
C GLU A 54 22.20 -21.57 9.25
N TYR A 55 22.30 -20.45 9.96
CA TYR A 55 22.39 -19.12 9.36
C TYR A 55 23.80 -18.54 9.45
N GLN A 56 24.15 -17.76 8.42
CA GLN A 56 25.43 -17.06 8.33
C GLN A 56 25.21 -15.63 7.85
N THR A 57 26.10 -14.73 8.25
CA THR A 57 26.24 -13.41 7.64
C THR A 57 26.77 -13.53 6.21
N LEU A 58 26.72 -12.43 5.45
CA LEU A 58 27.27 -12.41 4.08
C LEU A 58 28.79 -12.67 4.02
N ASP A 59 29.50 -12.37 5.10
CA ASP A 59 30.93 -12.63 5.25
C ASP A 59 31.25 -14.01 5.90
N GLY A 60 30.22 -14.85 6.09
CA GLY A 60 30.36 -16.26 6.51
C GLY A 60 30.42 -16.50 8.01
N ARG A 61 30.22 -15.48 8.86
CA ARG A 61 30.16 -15.66 10.32
C ARG A 61 28.85 -16.32 10.74
N GLN A 62 28.90 -17.20 11.72
CA GLN A 62 27.73 -17.90 12.23
C GLN A 62 26.83 -16.95 13.04
N VAL A 63 25.53 -17.02 12.84
CA VAL A 63 24.52 -16.24 13.57
C VAL A 63 23.37 -17.08 14.04
N SER A 64 22.93 -16.83 15.28
CA SER A 64 21.73 -17.45 15.86
C SER A 64 20.52 -16.53 15.69
N PRO A 65 19.35 -17.08 15.28
CA PRO A 65 18.11 -16.31 15.20
C PRO A 65 17.54 -15.98 16.56
N MET A 66 17.07 -14.75 16.73
CA MET A 66 16.34 -14.26 17.89
C MET A 66 14.96 -13.79 17.44
N LYS A 67 13.91 -14.46 17.87
CA LYS A 67 12.53 -14.11 17.57
C LYS A 67 11.98 -13.17 18.64
N PHE A 68 11.39 -12.07 18.21
CA PHE A 68 10.79 -11.05 19.07
C PHE A 68 9.26 -11.15 19.04
N ARG A 69 8.62 -10.74 20.12
CA ARG A 69 7.17 -10.78 20.22
C ARG A 69 6.49 -9.82 19.22
N ASN A 70 7.12 -8.66 18.98
CA ASN A 70 6.61 -7.63 18.08
C ASN A 70 7.74 -6.74 17.54
N ALA A 71 7.40 -5.84 16.63
CA ALA A 71 8.35 -4.94 15.98
C ALA A 71 8.99 -3.91 16.93
N ARG A 72 8.26 -3.48 17.96
CA ARG A 72 8.78 -2.55 18.98
C ARG A 72 9.90 -3.19 19.77
N GLU A 73 9.65 -4.38 20.30
CA GLU A 73 10.65 -5.13 21.08
C GLU A 73 11.93 -5.37 20.27
N ALA A 74 11.80 -5.70 18.97
CA ALA A 74 12.94 -5.86 18.08
C ALA A 74 13.72 -4.56 17.87
N ARG A 75 13.04 -3.42 17.67
CA ARG A 75 13.69 -2.11 17.53
C ARG A 75 14.35 -1.65 18.84
N ASP A 76 13.71 -1.89 19.97
CA ASP A 76 14.27 -1.56 21.28
C ASP A 76 15.53 -2.37 21.55
N PHE A 77 15.55 -3.65 21.14
CA PHE A 77 16.75 -4.49 21.18
C PHE A 77 17.87 -3.94 20.31
N ILE A 78 17.59 -3.55 19.06
CA ILE A 78 18.60 -2.94 18.19
C ILE A 78 19.22 -1.71 18.86
N LYS A 79 18.38 -0.78 19.34
CA LYS A 79 18.83 0.44 20.03
C LYS A 79 19.66 0.16 21.28
N GLN A 80 19.24 -0.81 22.07
CA GLN A 80 19.94 -1.19 23.30
C GLN A 80 21.39 -1.63 23.04
N TYR A 81 21.62 -2.31 21.92
CA TYR A 81 22.92 -2.90 21.59
C TYR A 81 23.70 -2.13 20.52
N GLU A 82 23.16 -1.05 19.95
CA GLU A 82 23.78 -0.24 18.89
C GLU A 82 25.16 0.30 19.27
N SER A 83 25.37 0.65 20.55
CA SER A 83 26.62 1.20 21.07
C SER A 83 27.48 0.19 21.85
N VAL A 84 27.07 -1.07 21.91
CA VAL A 84 27.80 -2.09 22.67
C VAL A 84 28.94 -2.64 21.82
N GLU A 85 30.18 -2.40 22.27
CA GLU A 85 31.38 -2.85 21.59
C GLU A 85 31.40 -4.38 21.43
N ASN A 86 31.75 -4.86 20.24
CA ASN A 86 31.80 -6.28 19.86
C ASN A 86 30.46 -7.03 19.93
N PHE A 87 29.32 -6.33 19.97
CA PHE A 87 28.01 -6.92 19.85
C PHE A 87 27.32 -6.41 18.57
N GLU A 88 27.09 -7.29 17.63
CA GLU A 88 26.47 -6.96 16.36
C GLU A 88 25.09 -7.60 16.26
N VAL A 89 24.09 -6.78 15.92
CA VAL A 89 22.74 -7.24 15.59
C VAL A 89 22.60 -7.23 14.07
N HIS A 90 22.28 -8.38 13.51
CA HIS A 90 22.08 -8.58 12.09
C HIS A 90 20.59 -8.79 11.77
N GLY A 91 20.21 -8.48 10.55
CA GLY A 91 18.84 -8.62 10.06
C GLY A 91 18.36 -7.31 9.43
N TYR A 92 17.18 -7.37 8.83
CA TYR A 92 16.62 -6.23 8.12
C TYR A 92 15.52 -5.58 8.94
N GLU A 93 15.72 -4.32 9.32
CA GLU A 93 14.83 -3.57 10.22
C GLU A 93 13.47 -3.21 9.60
N ARG A 94 13.38 -3.26 8.27
CA ARG A 94 12.08 -3.11 7.59
C ARG A 94 11.30 -4.43 7.68
N PHE A 95 10.78 -4.73 8.83
CA PHE A 95 10.12 -6.00 9.17
C PHE A 95 8.96 -6.38 8.25
N VAL A 96 8.38 -5.43 7.52
CA VAL A 96 7.38 -5.72 6.49
C VAL A 96 7.90 -6.70 5.44
N TYR A 97 9.18 -6.63 5.07
CA TYR A 97 9.76 -7.57 4.10
C TYR A 97 10.00 -8.96 4.68
N GLN A 98 10.25 -9.06 5.99
CA GLN A 98 10.30 -10.37 6.65
C GLN A 98 8.91 -11.03 6.63
N TYR A 99 7.85 -10.26 6.91
CA TYR A 99 6.48 -10.72 6.81
C TYR A 99 6.14 -11.17 5.38
N ILE A 100 6.45 -10.35 4.37
CA ILE A 100 6.22 -10.71 2.96
C ILE A 100 6.93 -12.01 2.61
N ARG A 101 8.20 -12.16 2.99
CA ARG A 101 8.99 -13.38 2.70
C ARG A 101 8.43 -14.62 3.38
N GLN A 102 7.85 -14.46 4.56
CA GLN A 102 7.23 -15.56 5.32
C GLN A 102 5.91 -16.00 4.69
N GLU A 103 5.04 -15.05 4.34
CA GLU A 103 3.72 -15.33 3.78
C GLU A 103 3.77 -15.71 2.30
N PHE A 104 4.74 -15.16 1.58
CA PHE A 104 4.97 -15.35 0.15
C PHE A 104 6.39 -15.86 -0.11
N PRO A 105 6.71 -17.13 0.21
CA PRO A 105 8.07 -17.67 0.10
C PRO A 105 8.54 -17.86 -1.34
N GLY A 106 7.63 -17.90 -2.32
CA GLY A 106 7.90 -18.06 -3.74
C GLY A 106 7.68 -16.80 -4.56
N GLU A 107 7.52 -16.99 -5.85
CA GLU A 107 7.07 -15.97 -6.78
C GLU A 107 5.59 -15.65 -6.54
N VAL A 108 5.24 -14.36 -6.61
CA VAL A 108 3.87 -13.89 -6.46
C VAL A 108 3.30 -13.61 -7.85
N ASP A 109 2.27 -14.35 -8.22
CA ASP A 109 1.56 -14.14 -9.50
C ASP A 109 0.46 -13.08 -9.32
N TYR A 110 0.74 -11.87 -9.80
CA TYR A 110 -0.16 -10.73 -9.72
C TYR A 110 -1.16 -10.73 -10.87
N ASN A 111 -2.44 -10.88 -10.56
CA ASN A 111 -3.50 -10.75 -11.58
C ASN A 111 -4.01 -9.30 -11.65
N ILE A 112 -3.47 -8.53 -12.60
CA ILE A 112 -3.83 -7.13 -12.80
C ILE A 112 -5.33 -6.94 -13.11
N ASN A 113 -5.99 -7.93 -13.73
CA ASN A 113 -7.42 -7.85 -14.06
C ASN A 113 -8.34 -7.92 -12.85
N GLN A 114 -7.82 -8.28 -11.68
CA GLN A 114 -8.56 -8.27 -10.42
C GLN A 114 -8.37 -6.97 -9.65
N MET A 115 -7.33 -6.19 -9.98
CA MET A 115 -7.01 -4.95 -9.27
C MET A 115 -7.88 -3.80 -9.74
N LYS A 116 -8.17 -2.87 -8.83
CA LYS A 116 -8.69 -1.53 -9.16
C LYS A 116 -7.51 -0.58 -9.28
N ILE A 117 -7.21 -0.14 -10.49
CA ILE A 117 -6.12 0.80 -10.77
C ILE A 117 -6.73 2.05 -11.38
N TYR A 118 -6.70 3.16 -10.64
CA TYR A 118 -7.30 4.41 -11.08
C TYR A 118 -6.23 5.45 -11.37
N ALA A 119 -6.36 6.11 -12.53
CA ALA A 119 -5.71 7.38 -12.78
C ALA A 119 -6.71 8.48 -12.41
N LEU A 120 -6.27 9.42 -11.57
CA LEU A 120 -7.05 10.55 -11.10
C LEU A 120 -6.45 11.83 -11.64
N ASP A 121 -7.30 12.77 -11.97
CA ASP A 121 -6.96 14.12 -12.40
C ASP A 121 -8.04 15.08 -11.94
N ILE A 122 -7.66 16.30 -11.51
CA ILE A 122 -8.59 17.34 -11.09
C ILE A 122 -8.37 18.62 -11.87
N GLU A 123 -9.44 19.40 -12.04
CA GLU A 123 -9.37 20.75 -12.59
C GLU A 123 -9.93 21.73 -11.57
N VAL A 124 -9.20 22.81 -11.31
CA VAL A 124 -9.61 23.87 -10.42
C VAL A 124 -9.70 25.20 -11.16
N GLN A 125 -10.56 26.09 -10.71
CA GLN A 125 -10.67 27.45 -11.25
C GLN A 125 -9.42 28.22 -10.85
N CYS A 126 -8.69 28.79 -11.83
CA CYS A 126 -7.55 29.61 -11.56
C CYS A 126 -7.52 30.82 -12.51
N GLU A 127 -7.51 32.02 -11.96
CA GLU A 127 -7.44 33.26 -12.74
C GLU A 127 -6.00 33.73 -12.97
N ASN A 128 -5.09 33.45 -12.04
CA ASN A 128 -3.73 33.96 -12.06
C ASN A 128 -2.69 32.92 -11.62
N GLY A 129 -2.07 32.24 -12.57
CA GLY A 129 -0.99 31.31 -12.31
C GLY A 129 -1.44 29.89 -11.91
N PHE A 130 -0.62 29.20 -11.15
CA PHE A 130 -0.91 27.85 -10.66
C PHE A 130 -1.51 27.91 -9.25
N PRO A 131 -2.59 27.15 -8.96
CA PRO A 131 -3.24 27.17 -7.66
C PRO A 131 -2.29 26.77 -6.52
N ASN A 132 -2.52 27.36 -5.35
CA ASN A 132 -1.77 27.00 -4.14
C ASN A 132 -2.46 25.84 -3.43
N VAL A 133 -1.81 24.68 -3.43
CA VAL A 133 -2.32 23.45 -2.84
C VAL A 133 -2.55 23.56 -1.33
N GLU A 134 -1.69 24.31 -0.61
CA GLU A 134 -1.79 24.47 0.85
C GLU A 134 -2.98 25.37 1.24
N GLU A 135 -3.31 26.36 0.42
CA GLU A 135 -4.43 27.28 0.67
C GLU A 135 -5.76 26.69 0.19
N ALA A 136 -5.73 25.89 -0.89
CA ALA A 136 -6.90 25.28 -1.54
C ALA A 136 -8.07 26.26 -1.68
N ALA A 137 -7.76 27.49 -2.13
CA ALA A 137 -8.71 28.60 -2.12
C ALA A 137 -9.61 28.63 -3.37
N GLU A 138 -9.19 27.96 -4.42
CA GLU A 138 -9.87 27.93 -5.71
C GLU A 138 -10.93 26.84 -5.76
N GLU A 139 -12.04 27.12 -6.45
CA GLU A 139 -13.14 26.16 -6.65
C GLU A 139 -12.68 24.99 -7.52
N MET A 140 -12.90 23.76 -7.07
CA MET A 140 -12.68 22.56 -7.87
C MET A 140 -13.80 22.42 -8.89
N LEU A 141 -13.44 22.41 -10.17
CA LEU A 141 -14.38 22.38 -11.29
C LEU A 141 -14.72 20.94 -11.71
N SER A 142 -13.75 20.04 -11.67
CA SER A 142 -14.00 18.63 -11.98
C SER A 142 -13.01 17.69 -11.34
N ILE A 143 -13.47 16.44 -11.18
CA ILE A 143 -12.66 15.27 -10.81
C ILE A 143 -12.88 14.23 -11.89
N THR A 144 -11.80 13.72 -12.46
CA THR A 144 -11.87 12.65 -13.47
C THR A 144 -11.12 11.42 -13.00
N ILE A 145 -11.75 10.27 -13.12
CA ILE A 145 -11.16 8.96 -12.86
C ILE A 145 -11.18 8.14 -14.13
N LYS A 146 -10.03 7.57 -14.47
CA LYS A 146 -9.93 6.50 -15.47
C LYS A 146 -9.61 5.18 -14.78
N ASP A 147 -10.48 4.20 -14.90
CA ASP A 147 -10.15 2.83 -14.55
C ASP A 147 -9.18 2.27 -15.60
N MET A 148 -7.96 2.01 -15.19
CA MET A 148 -6.88 1.57 -16.09
C MET A 148 -7.04 0.13 -16.55
N VAL A 149 -7.85 -0.66 -15.85
CA VAL A 149 -8.13 -2.07 -16.20
C VAL A 149 -9.34 -2.16 -17.15
N THR A 150 -10.48 -1.62 -16.75
CA THR A 150 -11.72 -1.69 -17.54
C THR A 150 -11.79 -0.63 -18.65
N LYS A 151 -10.93 0.37 -18.62
CA LYS A 151 -10.87 1.53 -19.53
C LYS A 151 -12.10 2.46 -19.45
N LYS A 152 -12.91 2.33 -18.40
CA LYS A 152 -14.02 3.24 -18.14
C LYS A 152 -13.52 4.57 -17.61
N TYR A 153 -14.28 5.61 -17.92
CA TYR A 153 -14.06 6.95 -17.41
C TYR A 153 -15.25 7.38 -16.57
N TYR A 154 -14.96 8.05 -15.48
CA TYR A 154 -15.93 8.66 -14.56
C TYR A 154 -15.54 10.13 -14.40
N CYS A 155 -16.53 11.03 -14.48
CA CYS A 155 -16.32 12.45 -14.29
C CYS A 155 -17.36 13.01 -13.33
N TRP A 156 -16.90 13.82 -12.41
CA TRP A 156 -17.74 14.68 -11.55
C TRP A 156 -17.40 16.13 -11.92
N ALA A 157 -18.40 16.93 -12.19
CA ALA A 157 -18.14 18.30 -12.60
C ALA A 157 -19.17 19.28 -12.01
N VAL A 158 -18.70 20.51 -11.77
CA VAL A 158 -19.54 21.64 -11.41
C VAL A 158 -19.93 22.39 -12.68
N ARG A 159 -21.23 22.68 -12.83
CA ARG A 159 -21.82 23.35 -14.00
C ARG A 159 -21.97 22.43 -15.20
N GLU A 160 -22.91 22.82 -16.09
CA GLU A 160 -23.20 22.07 -17.31
C GLU A 160 -22.08 22.22 -18.35
N PHE A 161 -21.71 21.09 -18.93
CA PHE A 161 -20.87 21.00 -20.12
C PHE A 161 -21.35 19.81 -20.95
N GLU A 162 -20.92 19.73 -22.22
CA GLU A 162 -21.22 18.57 -23.08
C GLU A 162 -20.17 17.47 -22.82
N PRO A 163 -20.55 16.37 -22.12
CA PRO A 163 -19.60 15.33 -21.80
C PRO A 163 -19.19 14.53 -23.03
N PRO A 164 -17.93 14.07 -23.12
CA PRO A 164 -17.49 13.18 -24.17
C PRO A 164 -18.26 11.86 -24.15
N GLU A 165 -18.45 11.26 -25.33
CA GLU A 165 -19.08 9.95 -25.45
C GLU A 165 -18.31 8.88 -24.67
N GLY A 166 -19.05 8.02 -23.94
CA GLY A 166 -18.46 6.92 -23.18
C GLY A 166 -17.92 7.30 -21.80
N VAL A 167 -18.08 8.54 -21.36
CA VAL A 167 -17.75 9.00 -20.03
C VAL A 167 -19.00 8.99 -19.13
N GLU A 168 -18.93 8.28 -18.02
CA GLU A 168 -19.98 8.33 -16.98
C GLU A 168 -19.84 9.65 -16.21
N THR A 169 -20.74 10.61 -16.49
CA THR A 169 -20.63 11.97 -15.99
C THR A 169 -21.73 12.30 -14.99
N ASN A 170 -21.34 12.90 -13.88
CA ASN A 170 -22.20 13.42 -12.83
C ASN A 170 -22.01 14.93 -12.73
N ILE A 171 -23.08 15.71 -12.96
CA ILE A 171 -23.03 17.18 -12.99
C ILE A 171 -23.73 17.72 -11.75
N PHE A 172 -23.12 18.73 -11.11
CA PHE A 172 -23.59 19.37 -9.88
C PHE A 172 -23.65 20.88 -10.03
N TRP A 173 -24.42 21.53 -9.18
CA TRP A 173 -24.50 22.98 -9.15
C TRP A 173 -23.43 23.64 -8.27
N THR A 174 -22.93 22.88 -7.28
CA THR A 174 -21.91 23.37 -6.34
C THR A 174 -20.78 22.35 -6.16
N GLU A 175 -19.59 22.84 -5.88
CA GLU A 175 -18.43 22.03 -5.50
C GLU A 175 -18.75 21.12 -4.31
N HIS A 176 -19.45 21.63 -3.30
CA HIS A 176 -19.84 20.87 -2.12
C HIS A 176 -20.67 19.61 -2.45
N GLU A 177 -21.65 19.75 -3.34
CA GLU A 177 -22.47 18.60 -3.80
C GLU A 177 -21.60 17.60 -4.59
N MET A 178 -20.73 18.09 -5.48
CA MET A 178 -19.82 17.29 -6.26
C MET A 178 -18.88 16.48 -5.35
N LEU A 179 -18.21 17.12 -4.41
CA LEU A 179 -17.29 16.49 -3.48
C LEU A 179 -17.98 15.45 -2.59
N ASN A 180 -19.16 15.75 -2.06
CA ASN A 180 -19.93 14.79 -1.26
C ASN A 180 -20.27 13.54 -2.07
N HIS A 181 -20.73 13.70 -3.31
CA HIS A 181 -21.04 12.57 -4.18
C HIS A 181 -19.79 11.76 -4.51
N PHE A 182 -18.68 12.43 -4.85
CA PHE A 182 -17.41 11.80 -5.13
C PHE A 182 -16.88 10.98 -3.93
N ILE A 183 -16.89 11.55 -2.73
CA ILE A 183 -16.42 10.87 -1.51
C ILE A 183 -17.25 9.60 -1.22
N HIS A 184 -18.58 9.66 -1.41
CA HIS A 184 -19.44 8.49 -1.27
C HIS A 184 -19.10 7.39 -2.30
N TRP A 185 -18.91 7.77 -3.54
CA TRP A 185 -18.50 6.84 -4.59
C TRP A 185 -17.10 6.27 -4.31
N TRP A 186 -16.15 7.12 -3.90
CA TRP A 186 -14.78 6.73 -3.55
C TRP A 186 -14.73 5.70 -2.41
N ALA A 187 -15.51 5.91 -1.36
CA ALA A 187 -15.59 4.98 -0.22
C ALA A 187 -15.99 3.55 -0.63
N GLN A 188 -16.81 3.42 -1.68
CA GLN A 188 -17.25 2.13 -2.22
C GLN A 188 -16.31 1.59 -3.30
N ASN A 189 -15.53 2.45 -3.91
CA ASN A 189 -14.68 2.14 -5.06
C ASN A 189 -13.19 2.38 -4.82
N THR A 190 -12.74 2.41 -3.58
CA THR A 190 -11.33 2.64 -3.23
C THR A 190 -10.40 1.76 -4.07
N PRO A 191 -9.41 2.34 -4.79
CA PRO A 191 -8.49 1.61 -5.63
C PRO A 191 -7.43 0.86 -4.81
N ASP A 192 -6.81 -0.14 -5.44
CA ASP A 192 -5.58 -0.77 -4.97
C ASP A 192 -4.37 0.09 -5.29
N ILE A 193 -4.41 0.73 -6.46
CA ILE A 193 -3.36 1.64 -6.95
C ILE A 193 -4.01 2.92 -7.46
N LEU A 194 -3.56 4.05 -6.94
CA LEU A 194 -3.87 5.38 -7.43
C LEU A 194 -2.66 5.92 -8.19
N THR A 195 -2.88 6.44 -9.38
CA THR A 195 -1.87 7.07 -10.23
C THR A 195 -2.44 8.33 -10.89
N GLY A 196 -1.60 9.12 -11.50
CA GLY A 196 -1.95 10.36 -12.19
C GLY A 196 -0.71 11.19 -12.46
N TRP A 197 -0.89 12.27 -13.18
CA TRP A 197 0.14 13.28 -13.32
C TRP A 197 0.12 14.17 -12.06
N ASN A 198 1.21 14.28 -11.35
CA ASN A 198 1.32 15.04 -10.09
C ASN A 198 0.39 14.61 -8.94
N VAL A 199 -0.22 13.43 -9.01
CA VAL A 199 -1.23 12.98 -8.04
C VAL A 199 -0.79 13.09 -6.57
N ASN A 200 0.48 12.92 -6.27
CA ASN A 200 1.03 13.02 -4.92
C ASN A 200 1.39 14.45 -4.48
N LEU A 201 1.43 15.40 -5.41
CA LEU A 201 1.88 16.76 -5.15
C LEU A 201 0.75 17.79 -5.33
N TYR A 202 -0.31 17.42 -6.04
CA TYR A 202 -1.38 18.33 -6.40
C TYR A 202 -2.78 17.74 -6.22
N ASP A 203 -3.11 16.60 -6.86
CA ASP A 203 -4.49 16.13 -6.93
C ASP A 203 -5.01 15.48 -5.63
N VAL A 204 -4.12 15.02 -4.74
CA VAL A 204 -4.49 14.30 -3.49
C VAL A 204 -4.18 15.06 -2.21
N PRO A 205 -3.15 15.91 -2.14
CA PRO A 205 -2.87 16.71 -0.93
C PRO A 205 -3.99 17.60 -0.49
#